data_90d1de33e1252d9d0ca3a51d02f3c012
#
_entry.id   90d1de33e1252d9d0ca3a51d02f3c012
#
_cell.length_a   1.000
_cell.length_b   1.000
_cell.length_c   1.000
_cell.angle_alpha   90.00
_cell.angle_beta   90.00
_cell.angle_gamma   90.00
#
_symmetry.space_group_name_H-M   'P 1'
#
loop_
_entity.id
_entity.type
_entity.pdbx_description
1 polymer ?
#
loop_
_entity_poly.entity_id
_entity_poly.type
_entity_poly.pdbx_seq_one_letter_code
_entity_poly.pdbx_strand_id
1 'polypeptide(L)'
;ALAALVTQALRAADLPEHGVQLVPTTDRAAVGALITMPQFVDVIIPRGGKGLIERISAEAKVPVIKHLDGNCHTYVDDPCDLDMAVTVTDNAKTQKFSPCNASESLLVARGVAAQFLPRIGAIFAQKGIEMRVCPASKALLAPIFGANVVDATEEDWRTEYLGPIISI
;
A
#
# COMPACT_ATOMS: atom_id res chain seq x y z
N ALA A 1 26.50 -4.13 8.63
CA ALA A 1 26.26 -4.64 9.99
C ALA A 1 25.34 -5.88 9.96
N LEU A 2 24.08 -5.78 9.47
CA LEU A 2 23.12 -6.91 9.50
C LEU A 2 23.61 -8.15 8.72
N ALA A 3 24.17 -7.97 7.51
CA ALA A 3 24.67 -9.09 6.70
C ALA A 3 25.75 -9.92 7.45
N ALA A 4 26.62 -9.26 8.20
CA ALA A 4 27.63 -9.96 9.01
C ALA A 4 27.00 -10.82 10.13
N LEU A 5 25.92 -10.34 10.74
CA LEU A 5 25.18 -11.12 11.75
C LEU A 5 24.49 -12.35 11.13
N VAL A 6 23.95 -12.20 9.92
CA VAL A 6 23.37 -13.33 9.17
C VAL A 6 24.43 -14.37 8.86
N THR A 7 25.63 -13.98 8.40
CA THR A 7 26.74 -14.91 8.16
C THR A 7 27.17 -15.65 9.45
N GLN A 8 27.24 -14.94 10.59
CA GLN A 8 27.54 -15.56 11.88
C GLN A 8 26.46 -16.58 12.29
N ALA A 9 25.18 -16.25 12.08
CA ALA A 9 24.08 -17.15 12.40
C ALA A 9 24.08 -18.40 11.50
N LEU A 10 24.34 -18.26 10.22
CA LEU A 10 24.49 -19.41 9.29
C LEU A 10 25.61 -20.34 9.75
N ARG A 11 26.76 -19.77 10.08
CA ARG A 11 27.91 -20.51 10.58
C ARG A 11 27.60 -21.24 11.91
N ALA A 12 26.92 -20.57 12.84
CA ALA A 12 26.51 -21.16 14.11
C ALA A 12 25.47 -22.29 13.97
N ALA A 13 24.70 -22.28 12.89
CA ALA A 13 23.70 -23.30 12.56
C ALA A 13 24.21 -24.41 11.63
N ASP A 14 25.51 -24.44 11.35
CA ASP A 14 26.16 -25.36 10.39
C ASP A 14 25.52 -25.32 8.98
N LEU A 15 25.12 -24.11 8.55
CA LEU A 15 24.58 -23.82 7.23
C LEU A 15 25.64 -23.16 6.34
N PRO A 16 25.53 -23.30 4.99
CA PRO A 16 26.47 -22.65 4.08
C PRO A 16 26.52 -21.13 4.28
N GLU A 17 27.69 -20.58 4.54
CA GLU A 17 27.89 -19.14 4.77
C GLU A 17 27.44 -18.26 3.60
N HIS A 18 27.47 -18.81 2.38
CA HIS A 18 27.04 -18.14 1.16
C HIS A 18 25.55 -18.33 0.85
N GLY A 19 24.76 -18.96 1.74
CA GLY A 19 23.31 -19.14 1.57
C GLY A 19 22.55 -17.82 1.57
N VAL A 20 23.12 -16.77 2.18
CA VAL A 20 22.61 -15.38 2.08
C VAL A 20 23.76 -14.47 1.74
N GLN A 21 23.61 -13.71 0.67
CA GLN A 21 24.64 -12.80 0.18
C GLN A 21 24.08 -11.38 0.00
N LEU A 22 24.95 -10.39 0.22
CA LEU A 22 24.67 -8.98 -0.04
C LEU A 22 25.58 -8.51 -1.18
N VAL A 23 25.01 -7.94 -2.22
CA VAL A 23 25.78 -7.28 -3.27
C VAL A 23 26.48 -6.05 -2.66
N PRO A 24 27.83 -5.97 -2.70
CA PRO A 24 28.59 -4.98 -1.92
C PRO A 24 28.68 -3.61 -2.63
N THR A 25 27.67 -3.24 -3.38
CA THR A 25 27.60 -1.94 -4.07
C THR A 25 26.19 -1.39 -4.05
N THR A 26 26.06 -0.07 -4.05
CA THR A 26 24.81 0.66 -4.22
C THR A 26 24.61 1.11 -5.68
N ASP A 27 25.52 0.76 -6.57
CA ASP A 27 25.39 1.08 -7.99
C ASP A 27 24.19 0.33 -8.60
N ARG A 28 23.27 1.09 -9.19
CA ARG A 28 22.08 0.55 -9.86
C ARG A 28 22.40 -0.29 -11.10
N ALA A 29 23.61 -0.19 -11.64
CA ALA A 29 24.08 -1.05 -12.73
C ALA A 29 24.14 -2.52 -12.30
N ALA A 30 24.42 -2.81 -11.02
CA ALA A 30 24.40 -4.16 -10.48
C ALA A 30 23.01 -4.82 -10.60
N VAL A 31 21.94 -4.05 -10.45
CA VAL A 31 20.57 -4.56 -10.67
C VAL A 31 20.38 -4.97 -12.13
N GLY A 32 20.82 -4.13 -13.09
CA GLY A 32 20.78 -4.45 -14.52
C GLY A 32 21.55 -5.71 -14.88
N ALA A 33 22.70 -5.95 -14.24
CA ALA A 33 23.45 -7.18 -14.41
C ALA A 33 22.70 -8.40 -13.88
N LEU A 34 22.21 -8.36 -12.64
CA LEU A 34 21.50 -9.47 -12.00
C LEU A 34 20.27 -9.91 -12.77
N ILE A 35 19.44 -8.98 -13.25
CA ILE A 35 18.19 -9.29 -13.95
C ILE A 35 18.42 -9.92 -15.34
N THR A 36 19.67 -9.91 -15.84
CA THR A 36 20.04 -10.45 -17.15
C THR A 36 20.94 -11.69 -17.07
N MET A 37 21.08 -12.32 -15.90
CA MET A 37 21.93 -13.48 -15.64
C MET A 37 21.14 -14.77 -15.35
N PRO A 38 20.36 -15.33 -16.29
CA PRO A 38 19.55 -16.53 -16.04
C PRO A 38 20.39 -17.78 -15.68
N GLN A 39 21.69 -17.78 -15.96
CA GLN A 39 22.61 -18.86 -15.57
C GLN A 39 22.98 -18.85 -14.08
N PHE A 40 22.69 -17.76 -13.34
CA PHE A 40 23.05 -17.61 -11.92
C PHE A 40 21.86 -17.17 -11.05
N VAL A 41 20.78 -16.69 -11.66
CA VAL A 41 19.62 -16.16 -10.96
C VAL A 41 18.36 -16.86 -11.47
N ASP A 42 17.69 -17.59 -10.60
CA ASP A 42 16.47 -18.35 -10.94
C ASP A 42 15.22 -17.46 -10.92
N VAL A 43 15.14 -16.53 -9.95
CA VAL A 43 13.97 -15.66 -9.77
C VAL A 43 14.37 -14.34 -9.10
N ILE A 44 13.67 -13.27 -9.46
CA ILE A 44 13.81 -11.96 -8.83
C ILE A 44 12.50 -11.55 -8.19
N ILE A 45 12.59 -11.07 -6.95
CA ILE A 45 11.48 -10.47 -6.20
C ILE A 45 11.84 -9.00 -5.95
N PRO A 46 11.44 -8.07 -6.82
CA PRO A 46 11.82 -6.69 -6.69
C PRO A 46 11.09 -6.03 -5.50
N ARG A 47 11.81 -5.14 -4.81
CA ARG A 47 11.28 -4.26 -3.78
C ARG A 47 11.76 -2.84 -4.04
N GLY A 48 10.84 -1.90 -4.08
CA GLY A 48 11.15 -0.48 -4.35
C GLY A 48 9.97 0.24 -4.99
N GLY A 49 10.19 1.45 -5.44
CA GLY A 49 9.17 2.25 -6.11
C GLY A 49 8.78 1.73 -7.49
N LYS A 50 7.62 2.15 -7.97
CA LYS A 50 6.99 1.73 -9.24
C LYS A 50 7.95 1.72 -10.43
N GLY A 51 8.73 2.80 -10.64
CA GLY A 51 9.67 2.89 -11.75
C GLY A 51 10.78 1.82 -11.73
N LEU A 52 11.23 1.36 -10.56
CA LEU A 52 12.18 0.25 -10.46
C LEU A 52 11.52 -1.08 -10.88
N ILE A 53 10.30 -1.31 -10.42
CA ILE A 53 9.56 -2.54 -10.74
C ILE A 53 9.21 -2.60 -12.22
N GLU A 54 8.80 -1.48 -12.82
CA GLU A 54 8.53 -1.36 -14.25
C GLU A 54 9.78 -1.63 -15.08
N ARG A 55 10.91 -1.01 -14.72
CA ARG A 55 12.20 -1.24 -15.37
C ARG A 55 12.61 -2.73 -15.32
N ILE A 56 12.59 -3.33 -14.13
CA ILE A 56 12.92 -4.75 -13.97
C ILE A 56 11.98 -5.62 -14.81
N SER A 57 10.68 -5.30 -14.83
CA SER A 57 9.68 -6.04 -15.61
C SER A 57 9.92 -5.98 -17.12
N ALA A 58 10.46 -4.87 -17.61
CA ALA A 58 10.75 -4.67 -19.03
C ALA A 58 12.11 -5.30 -19.47
N GLU A 59 13.12 -5.25 -18.59
CA GLU A 59 14.50 -5.61 -18.94
C GLU A 59 14.91 -7.03 -18.49
N ALA A 60 14.19 -7.64 -17.53
CA ALA A 60 14.60 -8.92 -16.96
C ALA A 60 14.55 -10.07 -17.98
N LYS A 61 15.60 -10.90 -17.96
CA LYS A 61 15.70 -12.18 -18.69
C LYS A 61 15.48 -13.39 -17.77
N VAL A 62 15.16 -13.13 -16.51
CA VAL A 62 14.85 -14.12 -15.48
C VAL A 62 13.40 -13.93 -15.01
N PRO A 63 12.74 -14.97 -14.47
CA PRO A 63 11.41 -14.85 -13.89
C PRO A 63 11.35 -13.77 -12.81
N VAL A 64 10.29 -12.95 -12.82
CA VAL A 64 10.08 -11.87 -11.86
C VAL A 64 8.75 -12.07 -11.12
N ILE A 65 8.81 -12.19 -9.80
CA ILE A 65 7.63 -12.15 -8.93
C ILE A 65 7.45 -10.71 -8.48
N LYS A 66 6.60 -9.97 -9.19
CA LYS A 66 6.37 -8.54 -8.97
C LYS A 66 5.02 -8.26 -8.33
N HIS A 67 4.96 -7.13 -7.64
CA HIS A 67 3.74 -6.44 -7.29
C HIS A 67 3.91 -4.96 -7.66
N LEU A 68 2.89 -4.35 -8.23
CA LEU A 68 2.95 -2.97 -8.73
C LEU A 68 2.22 -2.02 -7.77
N ASP A 69 0.91 -2.14 -7.68
CA ASP A 69 0.07 -1.23 -6.92
C ASP A 69 -0.72 -2.00 -5.84
N GLY A 70 -0.86 -1.41 -4.66
CA GLY A 70 -1.61 -1.95 -3.53
C GLY A 70 -2.84 -1.10 -3.22
N ASN A 71 -3.92 -1.23 -3.99
CA ASN A 71 -5.18 -0.56 -3.66
C ASN A 71 -5.92 -1.33 -2.58
N CYS A 72 -5.51 -1.14 -1.32
CA CYS A 72 -6.12 -1.79 -0.17
C CYS A 72 -7.48 -1.17 0.17
N HIS A 73 -8.45 -2.03 0.45
CA HIS A 73 -9.82 -1.64 0.76
C HIS A 73 -10.17 -1.93 2.21
N THR A 74 -10.89 -0.99 2.83
CA THR A 74 -11.62 -1.26 4.08
C THR A 74 -13.09 -1.38 3.73
N TYR A 75 -13.75 -2.48 4.14
CA TYR A 75 -15.19 -2.65 3.98
C TYR A 75 -15.89 -2.62 5.34
N VAL A 76 -16.90 -1.76 5.45
CA VAL A 76 -17.77 -1.66 6.62
C VAL A 76 -19.13 -2.23 6.27
N ASP A 77 -19.44 -3.39 6.83
CA ASP A 77 -20.68 -4.12 6.58
C ASP A 77 -21.83 -3.66 7.49
N ASP A 78 -23.01 -4.19 7.24
CA ASP A 78 -24.24 -3.97 8.01
C ASP A 78 -24.91 -5.34 8.33
N PRO A 79 -25.06 -5.71 9.63
CA PRO A 79 -24.71 -4.92 10.82
C PRO A 79 -23.21 -4.95 11.18
N CYS A 80 -22.73 -3.91 11.86
CA CYS A 80 -21.38 -3.86 12.40
C CYS A 80 -21.32 -3.15 13.76
N ASP A 81 -20.22 -3.34 14.48
CA ASP A 81 -19.86 -2.49 15.63
C ASP A 81 -19.28 -1.17 15.07
N LEU A 82 -20.02 -0.08 15.21
CA LEU A 82 -19.64 1.24 14.68
C LEU A 82 -18.36 1.80 15.31
N ASP A 83 -18.14 1.56 16.59
CA ASP A 83 -16.94 2.09 17.29
C ASP A 83 -15.69 1.35 16.81
N MET A 84 -15.78 0.04 16.65
CA MET A 84 -14.72 -0.76 16.05
C MET A 84 -14.48 -0.36 14.59
N ALA A 85 -15.54 -0.23 13.79
CA ALA A 85 -15.44 0.16 12.38
C ALA A 85 -14.73 1.51 12.21
N VAL A 86 -15.06 2.50 13.00
CA VAL A 86 -14.39 3.82 13.02
C VAL A 86 -12.92 3.68 13.39
N THR A 87 -12.62 2.95 14.47
CA THR A 87 -11.25 2.76 14.96
C THR A 87 -10.37 2.04 13.92
N VAL A 88 -10.87 0.97 13.33
CA VAL A 88 -10.15 0.19 12.31
C VAL A 88 -9.92 1.03 11.06
N THR A 89 -10.94 1.73 10.56
CA THR A 89 -10.85 2.55 9.35
C THR A 89 -9.89 3.72 9.54
N ASP A 90 -9.96 4.40 10.68
CA ASP A 90 -9.02 5.46 11.01
C ASP A 90 -7.59 4.94 11.02
N ASN A 91 -7.32 3.87 11.75
CA ASN A 91 -5.98 3.29 11.82
C ASN A 91 -5.48 2.83 10.45
N ALA A 92 -6.31 2.13 9.67
CA ALA A 92 -5.95 1.59 8.37
C ALA A 92 -5.50 2.68 7.38
N LYS A 93 -6.06 3.89 7.45
CA LYS A 93 -5.66 5.01 6.59
C LYS A 93 -4.63 5.92 7.22
N THR A 94 -4.79 6.28 8.49
CA THR A 94 -4.08 7.44 9.05
C THR A 94 -2.85 7.11 9.87
N GLN A 95 -2.66 5.85 10.26
CA GLN A 95 -1.47 5.43 10.99
C GLN A 95 -0.20 5.69 10.19
N LYS A 96 -0.24 5.47 8.87
CA LYS A 96 0.82 5.81 7.93
C LYS A 96 0.28 5.75 6.50
N PHE A 97 0.61 6.72 5.63
CA PHE A 97 0.06 6.78 4.27
C PHE A 97 0.88 6.02 3.22
N SER A 98 2.20 5.96 3.41
CA SER A 98 3.13 5.46 2.39
C SER A 98 3.30 3.94 2.28
N PRO A 99 2.94 3.09 3.26
CA PRO A 99 3.02 1.66 3.08
C PRO A 99 1.95 1.15 2.12
N CYS A 100 2.31 0.15 1.30
CA CYS A 100 1.41 -0.50 0.35
C CYS A 100 0.21 -1.23 0.99
N ASN A 101 0.16 -1.34 2.32
CA ASN A 101 -0.97 -1.91 3.07
C ASN A 101 -1.85 -0.85 3.75
N ALA A 102 -1.62 0.44 3.49
CA ALA A 102 -2.54 1.49 3.92
C ALA A 102 -3.85 1.41 3.12
N SER A 103 -4.98 1.71 3.77
CA SER A 103 -6.27 1.74 3.06
C SER A 103 -6.31 2.89 2.06
N GLU A 104 -6.67 2.60 0.83
CA GLU A 104 -6.82 3.57 -0.25
C GLU A 104 -8.29 3.77 -0.65
N SER A 105 -9.11 2.74 -0.41
CA SER A 105 -10.54 2.77 -0.70
C SER A 105 -11.34 2.33 0.53
N LEU A 106 -12.45 3.02 0.77
CA LEU A 106 -13.41 2.72 1.82
C LEU A 106 -14.76 2.36 1.21
N LEU A 107 -15.18 1.13 1.40
CA LEU A 107 -16.49 0.63 0.98
C LEU A 107 -17.40 0.56 2.20
N VAL A 108 -18.62 1.08 2.08
CA VAL A 108 -19.57 1.13 3.20
C VAL A 108 -20.93 0.60 2.77
N ALA A 109 -21.46 -0.37 3.51
CA ALA A 109 -22.80 -0.86 3.29
C ALA A 109 -23.84 0.26 3.46
N ARG A 110 -24.84 0.31 2.59
CA ARG A 110 -25.82 1.39 2.55
C ARG A 110 -26.56 1.60 3.86
N GLY A 111 -26.88 0.51 4.56
CA GLY A 111 -27.67 0.57 5.79
C GLY A 111 -26.95 1.27 6.95
N VAL A 112 -25.61 1.22 6.96
CA VAL A 112 -24.79 1.81 8.03
C VAL A 112 -24.18 3.16 7.62
N ALA A 113 -24.19 3.52 6.35
CA ALA A 113 -23.50 4.68 5.79
C ALA A 113 -23.87 6.00 6.49
N ALA A 114 -25.16 6.24 6.73
CA ALA A 114 -25.64 7.48 7.38
C ALA A 114 -25.13 7.66 8.82
N GLN A 115 -24.82 6.56 9.52
CA GLN A 115 -24.29 6.60 10.87
C GLN A 115 -22.76 6.61 10.91
N PHE A 116 -22.14 5.87 10.01
CA PHE A 116 -20.69 5.66 9.97
C PHE A 116 -19.93 6.82 9.28
N LEU A 117 -20.37 7.24 8.08
CA LEU A 117 -19.62 8.22 7.29
C LEU A 117 -19.40 9.55 7.97
N PRO A 118 -20.39 10.18 8.68
CA PRO A 118 -20.13 11.42 9.40
C PRO A 118 -19.09 11.27 10.51
N ARG A 119 -19.02 10.12 11.16
CA ARG A 119 -18.07 9.86 12.26
C ARG A 119 -16.64 9.75 11.74
N ILE A 120 -16.42 8.93 10.73
CA ILE A 120 -15.08 8.78 10.13
C ILE A 120 -14.67 10.03 9.36
N GLY A 121 -15.61 10.71 8.69
CA GLY A 121 -15.39 11.96 7.98
C GLY A 121 -14.89 13.07 8.89
N ALA A 122 -15.37 13.16 10.14
CA ALA A 122 -14.87 14.11 11.13
C ALA A 122 -13.39 13.87 11.46
N ILE A 123 -13.00 12.62 11.62
CA ILE A 123 -11.61 12.23 11.90
C ILE A 123 -10.73 12.54 10.67
N PHE A 124 -11.18 12.18 9.49
CA PHE A 124 -10.45 12.43 8.25
C PHE A 124 -10.27 13.93 7.99
N ALA A 125 -11.32 14.72 8.16
CA ALA A 125 -11.24 16.18 8.02
C ALA A 125 -10.26 16.79 9.02
N GLN A 126 -10.30 16.38 10.30
CA GLN A 126 -9.37 16.84 11.34
C GLN A 126 -7.91 16.50 11.00
N LYS A 127 -7.67 15.35 10.36
CA LYS A 127 -6.34 14.88 9.95
C LYS A 127 -5.92 15.36 8.56
N GLY A 128 -6.72 16.20 7.91
CA GLY A 128 -6.42 16.76 6.57
C GLY A 128 -6.48 15.74 5.45
N ILE A 129 -7.29 14.68 5.58
CA ILE A 129 -7.49 13.68 4.55
C ILE A 129 -8.48 14.22 3.51
N GLU A 130 -8.11 14.18 2.23
CA GLU A 130 -9.01 14.43 1.11
C GLU A 130 -9.87 13.18 0.85
N MET A 131 -11.18 13.36 0.86
CA MET A 131 -12.15 12.30 0.62
C MET A 131 -12.69 12.41 -0.80
N ARG A 132 -12.31 11.50 -1.69
CA ARG A 132 -12.83 11.40 -3.06
C ARG A 132 -14.03 10.47 -3.07
N VAL A 133 -15.21 11.05 -3.24
CA VAL A 133 -16.46 10.39 -2.88
C VAL A 133 -17.38 10.14 -4.08
N CYS A 134 -18.08 9.00 -4.06
CA CYS A 134 -19.20 8.76 -4.95
C CYS A 134 -20.39 9.69 -4.62
N PRO A 135 -21.38 9.86 -5.52
CA PRO A 135 -22.52 10.74 -5.28
C PRO A 135 -23.30 10.43 -3.99
N ALA A 136 -23.42 9.15 -3.63
CA ALA A 136 -24.12 8.73 -2.41
C ALA A 136 -23.38 9.16 -1.15
N SER A 137 -22.07 8.93 -1.08
CA SER A 137 -21.21 9.35 0.04
C SER A 137 -21.09 10.88 0.10
N LYS A 138 -21.07 11.56 -1.07
CA LYS A 138 -21.07 13.03 -1.15
C LYS A 138 -22.28 13.65 -0.46
N ALA A 139 -23.45 13.09 -0.65
CA ALA A 139 -24.68 13.60 -0.03
C ALA A 139 -24.60 13.61 1.51
N LEU A 140 -23.85 12.68 2.09
CA LEU A 140 -23.67 12.56 3.54
C LEU A 140 -22.50 13.39 4.08
N LEU A 141 -21.43 13.54 3.33
CA LEU A 141 -20.16 14.13 3.77
C LEU A 141 -20.00 15.60 3.39
N ALA A 142 -20.38 16.00 2.17
CA ALA A 142 -20.16 17.37 1.68
C ALA A 142 -20.86 18.46 2.49
N PRO A 143 -22.08 18.28 3.02
CA PRO A 143 -22.73 19.30 3.87
C PRO A 143 -21.98 19.60 5.16
N ILE A 144 -21.14 18.67 5.62
CA ILE A 144 -20.44 18.76 6.90
C ILE A 144 -18.95 19.10 6.70
N PHE A 145 -18.30 18.50 5.68
CA PHE A 145 -16.85 18.53 5.50
C PHE A 145 -16.43 19.05 4.10
N GLY A 146 -17.21 19.95 3.52
CA GLY A 146 -17.12 20.38 2.13
C GLY A 146 -15.70 20.66 1.60
N ALA A 147 -14.83 21.27 2.41
CA ALA A 147 -13.44 21.57 2.02
C ALA A 147 -12.56 20.31 1.81
N ASN A 148 -12.93 19.19 2.43
CA ASN A 148 -12.20 17.93 2.35
C ASN A 148 -12.85 16.91 1.39
N VAL A 149 -13.98 17.27 0.77
CA VAL A 149 -14.79 16.35 -0.05
C VAL A 149 -14.69 16.75 -1.52
N VAL A 150 -14.20 15.83 -2.35
CA VAL A 150 -14.03 16.01 -3.80
C VAL A 150 -14.80 14.91 -4.52
N ASP A 151 -15.35 15.22 -5.70
CA ASP A 151 -15.98 14.20 -6.54
C ASP A 151 -14.95 13.17 -7.01
N ALA A 152 -15.25 11.89 -6.81
CA ALA A 152 -14.43 10.82 -7.34
C ALA A 152 -14.64 10.66 -8.84
N THR A 153 -13.59 10.28 -9.54
CA THR A 153 -13.57 9.83 -10.93
C THR A 153 -13.42 8.30 -11.00
N GLU A 154 -13.60 7.71 -12.17
CA GLU A 154 -13.38 6.28 -12.37
C GLU A 154 -11.93 5.84 -12.06
N GLU A 155 -10.95 6.73 -12.22
CA GLU A 155 -9.56 6.46 -11.91
C GLU A 155 -9.33 6.35 -10.40
N ASP A 156 -10.08 7.08 -9.59
CA ASP A 156 -9.94 7.06 -8.13
C ASP A 156 -10.22 5.68 -7.53
N TRP A 157 -11.06 4.86 -8.17
CA TRP A 157 -11.36 3.50 -7.72
C TRP A 157 -10.20 2.52 -7.91
N ARG A 158 -9.18 2.89 -8.68
CA ARG A 158 -8.03 2.06 -9.03
C ARG A 158 -6.71 2.62 -8.54
N THR A 159 -6.74 3.84 -7.97
CA THR A 159 -5.53 4.58 -7.61
C THR A 159 -5.01 4.16 -6.24
N GLU A 160 -3.72 3.83 -6.17
CA GLU A 160 -2.94 3.81 -4.93
C GLU A 160 -2.36 5.21 -4.71
N TYR A 161 -2.92 5.98 -3.77
CA TYR A 161 -2.53 7.38 -3.55
C TYR A 161 -1.20 7.52 -2.82
N LEU A 162 -0.91 6.61 -1.89
CA LEU A 162 0.25 6.67 -0.97
C LEU A 162 0.35 8.01 -0.22
N GLY A 163 -0.79 8.67 -0.01
CA GLY A 163 -0.93 10.01 0.52
C GLY A 163 -2.18 10.20 1.37
N PRO A 164 -2.43 11.43 1.87
CA PRO A 164 -3.60 11.75 2.67
C PRO A 164 -4.88 11.88 1.82
N ILE A 165 -5.16 10.89 0.99
CA ILE A 165 -6.32 10.81 0.10
C ILE A 165 -6.96 9.43 0.26
N ILE A 166 -8.29 9.35 0.25
CA ILE A 166 -9.05 8.08 0.26
C ILE A 166 -10.28 8.19 -0.65
N SER A 167 -10.56 7.13 -1.41
CA SER A 167 -11.81 7.02 -2.17
C SER A 167 -12.93 6.41 -1.31
N ILE A 168 -14.22 6.87 -1.45
CA ILE A 168 -15.36 6.45 -0.61
C ILE A 168 -16.63 6.28 -1.45
#